data_32d5f69a073f6e86c3e039a72f4030ca
#
_entry.id   32d5f69a073f6e86c3e039a72f4030ca
#
_cell.length_a   1.000
_cell.length_b   1.000
_cell.length_c   1.000
_cell.angle_alpha   90.00
_cell.angle_beta   90.00
_cell.angle_gamma   90.00
#
_symmetry.space_group_name_H-M   'P 1'
#
loop_
_entity.id
_entity.type
_entity.pdbx_description
1 polymer ?
#
loop_
_entity_poly.entity_id
_entity_poly.type
_entity_poly.pdbx_seq_one_letter_code
_entity_poly.pdbx_strand_id
1 'polypeptide(L)'
;VVNDSHGNMDNLLPSKLDPRAAFVSANGAYKEFGMMEGLDDSFDGALFIGYHSRCNSSGVMAHTIWGTMVRKIVVDGKELGESGINRLLANEFGVPVILASGDSEYGKQVEEELGCVFVETKKTLNNQCALCCSFNELKNRYTYGIQEALKADEKPAISSSHTMEITFHHSRNADFVSRMDNVEKMDDCTVRIKKETYKDLYALMRFVIKVCNAYA
;
A
#
# COMPACT_ATOMS: atom_id res chain seq x y z
N VAL A 1 -9.60 1.41 -14.32
CA VAL A 1 -10.00 2.30 -13.20
C VAL A 1 -8.75 2.92 -12.59
N VAL A 2 -8.79 4.20 -12.20
CA VAL A 2 -7.72 4.89 -11.50
C VAL A 2 -8.22 5.30 -10.12
N ASN A 3 -7.45 5.00 -9.09
CA ASN A 3 -7.73 5.41 -7.71
C ASN A 3 -6.55 6.27 -7.21
N ASP A 4 -6.84 7.50 -6.78
CA ASP A 4 -5.85 8.37 -6.14
C ASP A 4 -5.54 7.85 -4.74
N SER A 5 -4.26 7.69 -4.41
CA SER A 5 -3.82 6.99 -3.21
C SER A 5 -2.93 7.80 -2.27
N HIS A 6 -2.51 9.02 -2.62
CA HIS A 6 -1.60 9.81 -1.79
C HIS A 6 -2.33 10.84 -0.93
N GLY A 7 -1.90 10.98 0.33
CA GLY A 7 -2.39 12.00 1.25
C GLY A 7 -3.91 11.94 1.44
N ASN A 8 -4.60 13.01 1.09
CA ASN A 8 -6.07 13.09 1.13
C ASN A 8 -6.75 12.34 -0.02
N MET A 9 -5.99 11.76 -0.96
CA MET A 9 -6.49 11.05 -2.14
C MET A 9 -7.26 11.96 -3.12
N ASP A 10 -6.80 13.18 -3.30
CA ASP A 10 -7.38 14.23 -4.15
C ASP A 10 -6.33 14.95 -5.02
N ASN A 11 -5.24 14.27 -5.37
CA ASN A 11 -4.10 14.85 -6.07
C ASN A 11 -4.22 14.82 -7.59
N LEU A 12 -4.91 13.81 -8.14
CA LEU A 12 -5.02 13.64 -9.57
C LEU A 12 -6.04 14.59 -10.19
N LEU A 13 -5.72 15.11 -11.36
CA LEU A 13 -6.63 15.91 -12.17
C LEU A 13 -7.43 15.00 -13.11
N PRO A 14 -8.74 14.75 -12.87
CA PRO A 14 -9.52 13.83 -13.70
C PRO A 14 -9.51 14.20 -15.20
N SER A 15 -9.45 15.50 -15.50
CA SER A 15 -9.37 16.02 -16.88
C SER A 15 -8.05 15.70 -17.62
N LYS A 16 -7.04 15.18 -16.90
CA LYS A 16 -5.76 14.77 -17.45
C LYS A 16 -5.59 13.25 -17.58
N LEU A 17 -6.55 12.49 -17.06
CA LEU A 17 -6.57 11.05 -17.24
C LEU A 17 -7.02 10.68 -18.66
N ASP A 18 -6.68 9.46 -19.08
CA ASP A 18 -7.19 8.91 -20.33
C ASP A 18 -8.73 8.92 -20.29
N PRO A 19 -9.43 9.39 -21.34
CA PRO A 19 -10.89 9.52 -21.36
C PRO A 19 -11.63 8.18 -21.20
N ARG A 20 -10.95 7.06 -21.35
CA ARG A 20 -11.51 5.70 -21.10
C ARG A 20 -11.39 5.30 -19.63
N ALA A 21 -10.61 6.01 -18.82
CA ALA A 21 -10.38 5.65 -17.44
C ALA A 21 -11.55 6.10 -16.56
N ALA A 22 -12.18 5.18 -15.86
CA ALA A 22 -13.02 5.52 -14.72
C ALA A 22 -12.14 5.96 -13.55
N PHE A 23 -12.65 6.89 -12.73
CA PHE A 23 -11.88 7.48 -11.63
C PHE A 23 -12.62 7.34 -10.29
N VAL A 24 -11.95 6.75 -9.31
CA VAL A 24 -12.45 6.67 -7.93
C VAL A 24 -12.04 7.92 -7.18
N SER A 25 -13.00 8.81 -6.93
CA SER A 25 -12.79 10.08 -6.26
C SER A 25 -13.54 10.12 -4.93
N ALA A 26 -12.79 10.24 -3.85
CA ALA A 26 -13.31 10.53 -2.51
C ALA A 26 -12.14 10.94 -1.61
N ASN A 27 -12.42 11.69 -0.54
CA ASN A 27 -11.46 11.87 0.53
C ASN A 27 -11.11 10.51 1.16
N GLY A 28 -9.83 10.25 1.39
CA GLY A 28 -9.33 8.99 1.92
C GLY A 28 -9.96 8.53 3.23
N ALA A 29 -10.59 9.45 3.98
CA ALA A 29 -11.35 9.11 5.18
C ALA A 29 -12.59 8.24 4.89
N TYR A 30 -13.20 8.39 3.72
CA TYR A 30 -14.44 7.70 3.32
C TYR A 30 -14.19 6.48 2.43
N LYS A 31 -12.95 6.21 2.03
CA LYS A 31 -12.59 5.01 1.30
C LYS A 31 -12.29 3.89 2.29
N GLU A 32 -13.13 2.87 2.34
CA GLU A 32 -12.95 1.72 3.24
C GLU A 32 -11.64 0.99 2.96
N PHE A 33 -11.39 0.71 1.69
CA PHE A 33 -10.16 0.07 1.23
C PHE A 33 -9.08 1.07 0.77
N GLY A 34 -9.25 2.37 1.03
CA GLY A 34 -8.23 3.39 0.81
C GLY A 34 -7.65 3.41 -0.60
N MET A 35 -6.37 3.07 -0.70
CA MET A 35 -5.65 2.97 -1.98
C MET A 35 -6.23 1.92 -2.93
N MET A 36 -6.98 0.96 -2.41
CA MET A 36 -7.58 -0.16 -3.16
C MET A 36 -9.09 0.00 -3.35
N GLU A 37 -9.64 1.18 -3.04
CA GLU A 37 -11.07 1.43 -3.19
C GLU A 37 -11.56 1.24 -4.62
N GLY A 38 -12.68 0.53 -4.77
CA GLY A 38 -13.26 0.20 -6.07
C GLY A 38 -12.67 -1.04 -6.74
N LEU A 39 -11.78 -1.78 -6.05
CA LEU A 39 -11.30 -3.08 -6.54
C LEU A 39 -12.33 -4.17 -6.25
N ASP A 40 -12.57 -5.02 -7.25
CA ASP A 40 -13.38 -6.23 -7.16
C ASP A 40 -12.79 -7.35 -8.04
N ASP A 41 -13.45 -8.49 -8.12
CA ASP A 41 -12.99 -9.67 -8.86
C ASP A 41 -13.14 -9.58 -10.39
N SER A 42 -13.66 -8.47 -10.90
CA SER A 42 -13.76 -8.20 -12.34
C SER A 42 -12.48 -7.68 -12.98
N PHE A 43 -11.45 -7.34 -12.15
CA PHE A 43 -10.18 -6.81 -12.65
C PHE A 43 -9.21 -7.94 -13.01
N ASP A 44 -8.52 -7.80 -14.13
CA ASP A 44 -7.49 -8.73 -14.58
C ASP A 44 -6.14 -8.50 -13.89
N GLY A 45 -5.91 -7.32 -13.31
CA GLY A 45 -4.68 -6.99 -12.61
C GLY A 45 -4.65 -5.59 -12.01
N ALA A 46 -3.80 -5.38 -11.02
CA ALA A 46 -3.56 -4.10 -10.37
C ALA A 46 -2.14 -3.59 -10.66
N LEU A 47 -2.01 -2.29 -10.83
CA LEU A 47 -0.73 -1.61 -11.03
C LEU A 47 -0.51 -0.60 -9.90
N PHE A 48 0.62 -0.69 -9.22
CA PHE A 48 1.01 0.20 -8.12
C PHE A 48 1.99 1.26 -8.63
N ILE A 49 1.46 2.45 -8.89
CA ILE A 49 2.19 3.51 -9.57
C ILE A 49 2.73 4.54 -8.56
N GLY A 50 4.07 4.71 -8.55
CA GLY A 50 4.73 5.74 -7.75
C GLY A 50 4.77 5.43 -6.25
N TYR A 51 4.78 4.17 -5.86
CA TYR A 51 4.94 3.73 -4.47
C TYR A 51 6.36 4.00 -3.93
N HIS A 52 6.52 3.83 -2.65
CA HIS A 52 7.77 4.00 -1.90
C HIS A 52 8.00 2.82 -0.94
N SER A 53 9.20 2.75 -0.38
CA SER A 53 9.56 1.72 0.58
C SER A 53 8.85 1.91 1.93
N ARG A 54 8.73 0.81 2.69
CA ARG A 54 8.19 0.82 4.05
C ARG A 54 9.02 1.69 5.01
N CYS A 55 8.44 2.02 6.15
CA CYS A 55 9.14 2.68 7.25
C CYS A 55 10.42 1.92 7.63
N ASN A 56 11.41 2.62 8.13
CA ASN A 56 12.74 2.09 8.49
C ASN A 56 13.58 1.57 7.31
N SER A 57 13.28 1.97 6.08
CA SER A 57 14.12 1.71 4.90
C SER A 57 14.78 2.99 4.37
N SER A 58 15.73 2.83 3.45
CA SER A 58 16.51 3.94 2.88
C SER A 58 15.84 4.64 1.70
N GLY A 59 14.64 4.23 1.29
CA GLY A 59 13.94 4.78 0.15
C GLY A 59 13.52 6.24 0.30
N VAL A 60 13.20 6.88 -0.81
CA VAL A 60 12.72 8.26 -0.83
C VAL A 60 11.37 8.34 -0.14
N MET A 61 11.26 9.20 0.87
CA MET A 61 10.04 9.40 1.68
C MET A 61 9.48 8.11 2.32
N ALA A 62 10.35 7.13 2.59
CA ALA A 62 9.97 5.84 3.15
C ALA A 62 9.13 5.97 4.43
N HIS A 63 7.93 5.39 4.41
CA HIS A 63 7.01 5.33 5.55
C HIS A 63 5.99 4.20 5.34
N THR A 64 5.08 3.97 6.30
CA THR A 64 4.00 2.99 6.16
C THR A 64 2.70 3.60 6.63
N ILE A 65 1.74 3.81 5.73
CA ILE A 65 0.38 4.35 5.91
C ILE A 65 0.35 5.77 6.50
N TRP A 66 0.98 5.96 7.67
CA TRP A 66 1.02 7.24 8.38
C TRP A 66 2.39 7.43 9.03
N GLY A 67 3.31 8.06 8.31
CA GLY A 67 4.72 8.11 8.65
C GLY A 67 5.06 8.71 10.03
N THR A 68 4.24 9.60 10.58
CA THR A 68 4.43 10.18 11.92
C THR A 68 3.83 9.33 13.05
N MET A 69 3.07 8.28 12.71
CA MET A 69 2.33 7.48 13.68
C MET A 69 2.72 6.01 13.64
N VAL A 70 2.75 5.42 12.45
CA VAL A 70 2.99 3.98 12.25
C VAL A 70 4.48 3.74 12.01
N ARG A 71 5.07 2.94 12.88
CA ARG A 71 6.48 2.54 12.78
C ARG A 71 6.66 1.25 11.98
N LYS A 72 5.74 0.29 12.15
CA LYS A 72 5.85 -1.03 11.53
C LYS A 72 4.48 -1.69 11.44
N ILE A 73 4.24 -2.43 10.38
CA ILE A 73 3.11 -3.35 10.25
C ILE A 73 3.65 -4.74 9.92
N VAL A 74 3.21 -5.75 10.66
CA VAL A 74 3.53 -7.15 10.43
C VAL A 74 2.23 -7.90 10.17
N VAL A 75 2.16 -8.62 9.05
CA VAL A 75 1.02 -9.47 8.71
C VAL A 75 1.50 -10.91 8.66
N ASP A 76 0.87 -11.77 9.46
CA ASP A 76 1.19 -13.21 9.56
C ASP A 76 2.69 -13.47 9.75
N GLY A 77 3.33 -12.65 10.58
CA GLY A 77 4.76 -12.75 10.91
C GLY A 77 5.72 -12.08 9.92
N LYS A 78 5.23 -11.51 8.81
CA LYS A 78 6.04 -10.81 7.80
C LYS A 78 5.85 -9.29 7.90
N GLU A 79 6.94 -8.53 8.05
CA GLU A 79 6.89 -7.07 7.96
C GLU A 79 6.62 -6.63 6.52
N LEU A 80 5.59 -5.78 6.33
CA LEU A 80 5.15 -5.32 5.02
C LEU A 80 5.10 -3.80 4.95
N GLY A 81 5.37 -3.28 3.75
CA GLY A 81 5.04 -1.92 3.36
C GLY A 81 3.62 -1.80 2.81
N GLU A 82 3.23 -0.60 2.39
CA GLU A 82 1.89 -0.34 1.85
C GLU A 82 1.56 -1.24 0.66
N SER A 83 2.53 -1.46 -0.23
CA SER A 83 2.35 -2.31 -1.40
C SER A 83 2.12 -3.78 -1.05
N GLY A 84 2.85 -4.31 -0.06
CA GLY A 84 2.64 -5.68 0.43
C GLY A 84 1.26 -5.85 1.09
N ILE A 85 0.85 -4.86 1.91
CA ILE A 85 -0.46 -4.82 2.54
C ILE A 85 -1.58 -4.76 1.48
N ASN A 86 -1.43 -3.90 0.48
CA ASN A 86 -2.40 -3.74 -0.60
C ASN A 86 -2.43 -4.97 -1.55
N ARG A 87 -1.28 -5.62 -1.78
CA ARG A 87 -1.24 -6.88 -2.53
C ARG A 87 -2.07 -7.96 -1.86
N LEU A 88 -1.98 -8.11 -0.53
CA LEU A 88 -2.78 -9.11 0.17
C LEU A 88 -4.28 -8.83 0.04
N LEU A 89 -4.69 -7.55 0.01
CA LEU A 89 -6.08 -7.20 -0.27
C LEU A 89 -6.47 -7.50 -1.72
N ALA A 90 -5.60 -7.21 -2.69
CA ALA A 90 -5.84 -7.59 -4.09
C ALA A 90 -5.99 -9.10 -4.26
N ASN A 91 -5.14 -9.88 -3.57
CA ASN A 91 -5.21 -11.34 -3.56
C ASN A 91 -6.57 -11.86 -3.05
N GLU A 92 -7.14 -11.21 -2.02
CA GLU A 92 -8.46 -11.56 -1.48
C GLU A 92 -9.59 -11.40 -2.51
N PHE A 93 -9.43 -10.48 -3.47
CA PHE A 93 -10.31 -10.32 -4.62
C PHE A 93 -9.92 -11.23 -5.81
N GLY A 94 -8.84 -12.02 -5.70
CA GLY A 94 -8.33 -12.82 -6.80
C GLY A 94 -7.62 -12.01 -7.89
N VAL A 95 -7.22 -10.77 -7.60
CA VAL A 95 -6.59 -9.84 -8.55
C VAL A 95 -5.08 -9.80 -8.32
N PRO A 96 -4.24 -10.20 -9.29
CA PRO A 96 -2.80 -10.11 -9.15
C PRO A 96 -2.30 -8.67 -9.22
N VAL A 97 -1.29 -8.32 -8.43
CA VAL A 97 -0.49 -7.11 -8.66
C VAL A 97 0.54 -7.44 -9.72
N ILE A 98 0.40 -6.88 -10.91
CA ILE A 98 1.22 -7.24 -12.09
C ILE A 98 2.38 -6.28 -12.33
N LEU A 99 2.31 -5.04 -11.81
CA LEU A 99 3.37 -4.05 -11.95
C LEU A 99 3.41 -3.13 -10.73
N ALA A 100 4.61 -2.81 -10.29
CA ALA A 100 4.88 -1.76 -9.32
C ALA A 100 5.93 -0.77 -9.86
N SER A 101 5.89 0.47 -9.40
CA SER A 101 6.88 1.47 -9.78
C SER A 101 7.24 2.39 -8.62
N GLY A 102 8.49 2.83 -8.57
CA GLY A 102 9.00 3.68 -7.49
C GLY A 102 10.50 3.95 -7.62
N ASP A 103 11.14 4.22 -6.51
CA ASP A 103 12.59 4.42 -6.45
C ASP A 103 13.39 3.09 -6.37
N SER A 104 14.70 3.17 -6.53
CA SER A 104 15.59 2.00 -6.54
C SER A 104 15.57 1.17 -5.25
N GLU A 105 15.32 1.77 -4.09
CA GLU A 105 15.23 1.03 -2.82
C GLU A 105 13.88 0.31 -2.70
N TYR A 106 12.82 0.92 -3.17
CA TYR A 106 11.51 0.27 -3.25
C TYR A 106 11.55 -0.95 -4.19
N GLY A 107 12.35 -0.89 -5.27
CA GLY A 107 12.53 -2.04 -6.16
C GLY A 107 12.96 -3.32 -5.45
N LYS A 108 13.86 -3.22 -4.45
CA LYS A 108 14.29 -4.36 -3.63
C LYS A 108 13.11 -4.92 -2.81
N GLN A 109 12.27 -4.04 -2.27
CA GLN A 109 11.07 -4.44 -1.53
C GLN A 109 10.03 -5.09 -2.44
N VAL A 110 9.87 -4.62 -3.69
CA VAL A 110 8.99 -5.24 -4.69
C VAL A 110 9.40 -6.67 -4.98
N GLU A 111 10.69 -6.95 -5.11
CA GLU A 111 11.23 -8.29 -5.31
C GLU A 111 10.87 -9.21 -4.12
N GLU A 112 10.97 -8.72 -2.88
CA GLU A 112 10.68 -9.47 -1.67
C GLU A 112 9.18 -9.67 -1.41
N GLU A 113 8.37 -8.64 -1.64
CA GLU A 113 6.96 -8.58 -1.21
C GLU A 113 5.98 -8.86 -2.33
N LEU A 114 6.26 -8.47 -3.57
CA LEU A 114 5.31 -8.52 -4.67
C LEU A 114 5.66 -9.58 -5.73
N GLY A 115 6.92 -9.68 -6.11
CA GLY A 115 7.37 -10.59 -7.18
C GLY A 115 6.80 -10.22 -8.56
N CYS A 116 6.38 -8.96 -8.77
CA CYS A 116 5.82 -8.46 -10.02
C CYS A 116 6.84 -7.66 -10.82
N VAL A 117 6.47 -7.24 -12.03
CA VAL A 117 7.31 -6.35 -12.85
C VAL A 117 7.54 -5.03 -12.13
N PHE A 118 8.80 -4.58 -12.05
CA PHE A 118 9.16 -3.31 -11.44
C PHE A 118 9.65 -2.29 -12.46
N VAL A 119 9.13 -1.06 -12.37
CA VAL A 119 9.57 0.09 -13.16
C VAL A 119 10.26 1.10 -12.24
N GLU A 120 11.60 1.15 -12.29
CA GLU A 120 12.37 2.17 -11.60
C GLU A 120 12.16 3.54 -12.23
N THR A 121 11.59 4.48 -11.48
CA THR A 121 11.30 5.85 -11.93
C THR A 121 12.39 6.83 -11.52
N LYS A 122 13.11 6.53 -10.47
CA LYS A 122 14.15 7.36 -9.89
C LYS A 122 15.13 6.53 -9.05
N LYS A 123 16.37 6.96 -9.01
CA LYS A 123 17.41 6.40 -8.13
C LYS A 123 17.43 7.16 -6.81
N THR A 124 17.33 6.46 -5.70
CA THR A 124 17.45 7.04 -4.36
C THR A 124 18.87 7.57 -4.14
N LEU A 125 18.99 8.81 -3.71
CA LEU A 125 20.25 9.42 -3.23
C LEU A 125 20.27 9.48 -1.71
N ASN A 126 19.14 9.82 -1.10
CA ASN A 126 18.84 9.70 0.32
C ASN A 126 17.31 9.78 0.52
N ASN A 127 16.84 9.76 1.77
CA ASN A 127 15.41 9.75 2.09
C ASN A 127 14.63 10.98 1.54
N GLN A 128 15.29 12.08 1.21
CA GLN A 128 14.65 13.32 0.72
C GLN A 128 15.13 13.73 -0.67
N CYS A 129 15.97 12.92 -1.32
CA CYS A 129 16.59 13.29 -2.59
C CYS A 129 16.67 12.10 -3.54
N ALA A 130 16.31 12.31 -4.78
CA ALA A 130 16.38 11.32 -5.86
C ALA A 130 16.94 11.89 -7.16
N LEU A 131 17.58 11.04 -7.93
CA LEU A 131 17.90 11.28 -9.33
C LEU A 131 16.78 10.69 -10.19
N CYS A 132 15.93 11.54 -10.75
CA CYS A 132 14.80 11.13 -11.58
C CYS A 132 15.21 10.80 -13.00
N CYS A 133 14.55 9.84 -13.62
CA CYS A 133 14.66 9.59 -15.06
C CYS A 133 14.09 10.77 -15.86
N SER A 134 14.56 10.97 -17.09
CA SER A 134 13.89 11.87 -18.02
C SER A 134 12.49 11.36 -18.38
N PHE A 135 11.57 12.25 -18.77
CA PHE A 135 10.21 11.83 -19.16
C PHE A 135 10.21 10.84 -20.33
N ASN A 136 11.10 11.01 -21.30
CA ASN A 136 11.19 10.09 -22.44
C ASN A 136 11.66 8.70 -22.00
N GLU A 137 12.67 8.63 -21.13
CA GLU A 137 13.15 7.37 -20.59
C GLU A 137 12.06 6.69 -19.75
N LEU A 138 11.39 7.46 -18.88
CA LEU A 138 10.32 6.96 -18.04
C LEU A 138 9.16 6.40 -18.87
N LYS A 139 8.77 7.08 -19.94
CA LYS A 139 7.76 6.58 -20.87
C LYS A 139 8.15 5.24 -21.49
N ASN A 140 9.40 5.11 -21.92
CA ASN A 140 9.91 3.85 -22.49
C ASN A 140 9.91 2.72 -21.45
N ARG A 141 10.37 3.00 -20.23
CA ARG A 141 10.37 2.03 -19.13
C ARG A 141 8.95 1.53 -18.79
N TYR A 142 7.97 2.44 -18.69
CA TYR A 142 6.58 2.05 -18.46
C TYR A 142 6.00 1.27 -19.64
N THR A 143 6.27 1.69 -20.88
CA THR A 143 5.78 0.98 -22.07
C THR A 143 6.28 -0.47 -22.08
N TYR A 144 7.57 -0.67 -21.85
CA TYR A 144 8.15 -2.01 -21.77
C TYR A 144 7.62 -2.79 -20.56
N GLY A 145 7.64 -2.17 -19.38
CA GLY A 145 7.17 -2.82 -18.14
C GLY A 145 5.71 -3.26 -18.22
N ILE A 146 4.82 -2.46 -18.80
CA ILE A 146 3.42 -2.82 -18.99
C ILE A 146 3.29 -4.00 -19.96
N GLN A 147 4.04 -4.00 -21.07
CA GLN A 147 4.04 -5.12 -22.01
C GLN A 147 4.48 -6.44 -21.36
N GLU A 148 5.47 -6.40 -20.46
CA GLU A 148 5.91 -7.57 -19.71
C GLU A 148 4.87 -7.98 -18.64
N ALA A 149 4.32 -7.01 -17.92
CA ALA A 149 3.32 -7.26 -16.88
C ALA A 149 2.04 -7.92 -17.41
N LEU A 150 1.61 -7.56 -18.61
CA LEU A 150 0.43 -8.13 -19.26
C LEU A 150 0.62 -9.59 -19.73
N LYS A 151 1.82 -10.15 -19.61
CA LYS A 151 2.06 -11.58 -19.86
C LYS A 151 1.82 -12.46 -18.63
N ALA A 152 1.65 -11.84 -17.45
CA ALA A 152 1.37 -12.56 -16.21
C ALA A 152 -0.03 -13.19 -16.27
N ASP A 153 -0.11 -14.49 -15.99
CA ASP A 153 -1.36 -15.27 -16.03
C ASP A 153 -1.63 -15.99 -14.68
N GLU A 154 -0.87 -15.66 -13.64
CA GLU A 154 -1.03 -16.29 -12.34
C GLU A 154 -2.10 -15.57 -11.50
N LYS A 155 -3.11 -16.32 -11.08
CA LYS A 155 -4.06 -15.85 -10.06
C LYS A 155 -3.49 -16.10 -8.67
N PRO A 156 -3.57 -15.11 -7.78
CA PRO A 156 -3.04 -15.24 -6.43
C PRO A 156 -3.85 -16.24 -5.61
N ALA A 157 -3.17 -16.96 -4.70
CA ALA A 157 -3.83 -17.80 -3.71
C ALA A 157 -4.46 -16.92 -2.62
N ILE A 158 -5.70 -17.25 -2.22
CA ILE A 158 -6.39 -16.63 -1.11
C ILE A 158 -6.04 -17.39 0.18
N SER A 159 -5.64 -16.68 1.22
CA SER A 159 -5.38 -17.24 2.55
C SER A 159 -6.62 -17.10 3.44
N SER A 160 -6.79 -18.01 4.38
CA SER A 160 -7.85 -17.97 5.38
C SER A 160 -7.29 -17.65 6.75
N SER A 161 -7.79 -16.66 7.45
CA SER A 161 -7.34 -16.18 8.77
C SER A 161 -6.04 -15.37 8.75
N HIS A 162 -6.15 -14.12 9.19
CA HIS A 162 -5.04 -13.19 9.16
C HIS A 162 -4.86 -12.49 10.51
N THR A 163 -3.60 -12.31 10.87
CA THR A 163 -3.18 -11.57 12.06
C THR A 163 -2.32 -10.38 11.62
N MET A 164 -2.61 -9.20 12.14
CA MET A 164 -1.81 -8.00 11.88
C MET A 164 -1.37 -7.37 13.19
N GLU A 165 -0.08 -7.06 13.28
CA GLU A 165 0.50 -6.28 14.36
C GLU A 165 0.85 -4.89 13.84
N ILE A 166 0.40 -3.86 14.56
CA ILE A 166 0.67 -2.46 14.24
C ILE A 166 1.51 -1.88 15.37
N THR A 167 2.75 -1.51 15.08
CA THR A 167 3.64 -0.83 16.02
C THR A 167 3.60 0.67 15.74
N PHE A 168 3.26 1.43 16.74
CA PHE A 168 3.22 2.90 16.71
C PHE A 168 4.56 3.51 17.17
N HIS A 169 4.79 4.78 16.84
CA HIS A 169 5.91 5.54 17.39
C HIS A 169 5.74 5.91 18.87
N HIS A 170 4.49 6.00 19.34
CA HIS A 170 4.17 6.43 20.71
C HIS A 170 3.19 5.46 21.37
N SER A 171 3.44 5.14 22.64
CA SER A 171 2.59 4.23 23.45
C SER A 171 1.15 4.72 23.59
N ARG A 172 0.93 6.05 23.63
CA ARG A 172 -0.42 6.64 23.72
C ARG A 172 -1.37 6.13 22.63
N ASN A 173 -0.85 5.82 21.44
CA ASN A 173 -1.66 5.30 20.34
C ASN A 173 -2.11 3.86 20.62
N ALA A 174 -1.21 3.00 21.08
CA ALA A 174 -1.53 1.63 21.48
C ALA A 174 -2.48 1.61 22.68
N ASP A 175 -2.25 2.46 23.69
CA ASP A 175 -3.12 2.61 24.86
C ASP A 175 -4.53 3.05 24.48
N PHE A 176 -4.64 3.91 23.47
CA PHE A 176 -5.94 4.43 23.05
C PHE A 176 -6.76 3.38 22.32
N VAL A 177 -6.18 2.73 21.28
CA VAL A 177 -6.92 1.79 20.43
C VAL A 177 -7.11 0.43 21.07
N SER A 178 -6.30 0.04 22.05
CA SER A 178 -6.51 -1.21 22.82
C SER A 178 -7.78 -1.23 23.67
N ARG A 179 -8.51 -0.10 23.77
CA ARG A 179 -9.84 -0.02 24.37
C ARG A 179 -10.96 -0.48 23.43
N MET A 180 -10.63 -0.67 22.15
CA MET A 180 -11.58 -1.19 21.16
C MET A 180 -11.65 -2.71 21.29
N ASP A 181 -12.85 -3.26 21.12
CA ASP A 181 -13.03 -4.70 20.96
C ASP A 181 -12.21 -5.21 19.76
N ASN A 182 -11.62 -6.39 19.90
CA ASN A 182 -10.77 -7.02 18.88
C ASN A 182 -9.41 -6.34 18.61
N VAL A 183 -8.95 -5.45 19.51
CA VAL A 183 -7.59 -4.86 19.46
C VAL A 183 -6.84 -5.26 20.73
N GLU A 184 -5.91 -6.19 20.60
CA GLU A 184 -5.10 -6.70 21.71
C GLU A 184 -3.82 -5.88 21.85
N LYS A 185 -3.53 -5.37 23.05
CA LYS A 185 -2.24 -4.72 23.33
C LYS A 185 -1.16 -5.77 23.58
N MET A 186 -0.11 -5.76 22.76
CA MET A 186 1.00 -6.73 22.82
C MET A 186 2.17 -6.24 23.68
N ASP A 187 2.47 -4.94 23.56
CA ASP A 187 3.48 -4.22 24.33
C ASP A 187 3.11 -2.72 24.41
N ASP A 188 4.03 -1.89 24.89
CA ASP A 188 3.75 -0.46 25.07
C ASP A 188 3.36 0.28 23.79
N CYS A 189 3.85 -0.16 22.63
CA CYS A 189 3.63 0.51 21.35
C CYS A 189 2.94 -0.35 20.29
N THR A 190 2.72 -1.65 20.56
CA THR A 190 2.23 -2.60 19.56
C THR A 190 0.84 -3.12 19.94
N VAL A 191 -0.05 -3.12 18.97
CA VAL A 191 -1.35 -3.78 19.06
C VAL A 191 -1.45 -4.88 18.01
N ARG A 192 -2.25 -5.89 18.30
CA ARG A 192 -2.60 -6.98 17.39
C ARG A 192 -4.09 -6.95 17.08
N ILE A 193 -4.42 -7.13 15.82
CA ILE A 193 -5.79 -7.37 15.35
C ILE A 193 -5.83 -8.69 14.57
N LYS A 194 -6.97 -9.38 14.64
CA LYS A 194 -7.18 -10.66 13.96
C LYS A 194 -8.57 -10.71 13.35
N LYS A 195 -8.65 -11.18 12.12
CA LYS A 195 -9.91 -11.40 11.38
C LYS A 195 -9.83 -12.68 10.55
N GLU A 196 -10.98 -13.20 10.16
CA GLU A 196 -11.07 -14.38 9.29
C GLU A 196 -10.76 -14.05 7.84
N THR A 197 -11.18 -12.84 7.37
CA THR A 197 -10.90 -12.36 6.02
C THR A 197 -9.90 -11.22 6.03
N TYR A 198 -9.09 -11.11 4.97
CA TYR A 198 -8.15 -10.01 4.87
C TYR A 198 -8.86 -8.66 4.62
N LYS A 199 -10.01 -8.67 3.97
CA LYS A 199 -10.86 -7.47 3.79
C LYS A 199 -11.23 -6.85 5.15
N ASP A 200 -11.76 -7.67 6.06
CA ASP A 200 -12.14 -7.20 7.40
C ASP A 200 -10.92 -6.75 8.21
N LEU A 201 -9.78 -7.44 8.06
CA LEU A 201 -8.53 -7.07 8.70
C LEU A 201 -8.03 -5.72 8.19
N TYR A 202 -8.05 -5.52 6.88
CA TYR A 202 -7.64 -4.28 6.23
C TYR A 202 -8.54 -3.09 6.64
N ALA A 203 -9.84 -3.28 6.60
CA ALA A 203 -10.82 -2.27 7.03
C ALA A 203 -10.61 -1.88 8.51
N LEU A 204 -10.41 -2.87 9.39
CA LEU A 204 -10.13 -2.62 10.80
C LEU A 204 -8.79 -1.91 11.01
N MET A 205 -7.73 -2.30 10.31
CA MET A 205 -6.43 -1.60 10.33
C MET A 205 -6.59 -0.12 9.99
N ARG A 206 -7.30 0.18 8.89
CA ARG A 206 -7.54 1.57 8.48
C ARG A 206 -8.33 2.33 9.53
N PHE A 207 -9.33 1.71 10.13
CA PHE A 207 -10.12 2.34 11.19
C PHE A 207 -9.27 2.62 12.44
N VAL A 208 -8.47 1.66 12.90
CA VAL A 208 -7.54 1.80 14.03
C VAL A 208 -6.59 2.98 13.81
N ILE A 209 -5.97 3.09 12.63
CA ILE A 209 -5.03 4.18 12.31
C ILE A 209 -5.76 5.53 12.25
N LYS A 210 -6.96 5.60 11.66
CA LYS A 210 -7.74 6.84 11.59
C LYS A 210 -8.21 7.35 12.94
N VAL A 211 -8.67 6.44 13.80
CA VAL A 211 -9.09 6.79 15.16
C VAL A 211 -7.91 7.34 15.96
N CYS A 212 -6.72 6.76 15.84
CA CYS A 212 -5.51 7.33 16.44
C CYS A 212 -5.23 8.76 15.97
N ASN A 213 -5.39 9.03 14.67
CA ASN A 213 -5.13 10.37 14.13
C ASN A 213 -6.14 11.43 14.58
N ALA A 214 -7.38 11.05 14.81
CA ALA A 214 -8.42 11.99 15.27
C ALA A 214 -8.17 12.52 16.71
N TYR A 215 -7.31 11.85 17.47
CA TYR A 215 -6.99 12.17 18.88
C TYR A 215 -5.48 12.39 19.12
N ALA A 216 -4.69 12.55 18.05
CA ALA A 216 -3.23 12.81 18.13
C ALA A 216 -2.94 14.36 18.21
#